data_6835dee90392b57dacf9b4db5dca0f9c
#
_entry.id   6835dee90392b57dacf9b4db5dca0f9c
#
_cell.length_a   1.000
_cell.length_b   1.000
_cell.length_c   1.000
_cell.angle_alpha   90.00
_cell.angle_beta   90.00
_cell.angle_gamma   90.00
#
_symmetry.space_group_name_H-M   'P 1'
#
loop_
_entity.id
_entity.type
_entity.pdbx_description
1 polymer ?
#
loop_
_entity_poly.entity_id
_entity_poly.type
_entity_poly.pdbx_seq_one_letter_code
_entity_poly.pdbx_strand_id
1 'polypeptide(L)'
;MVLPTGQVLFSQGATDRTLYLVESGSLSVHYQDEKERLRLAIVGPGSVIGEGAFFSHRTRSATVQASAPCKLWSLTAIRYTELANRQPAIALGLVMAAGSVLAKRLGNRRRRVAAT
;
A
#
# COMPACT_ATOMS: atom_id res chain seq x y z
N MET A 1 6.49 13.28 -0.99
CA MET A 1 6.12 13.01 -2.41
C MET A 1 4.73 13.56 -2.69
N VAL A 2 4.59 14.29 -3.77
CA VAL A 2 3.30 14.83 -4.20
C VAL A 2 2.89 14.13 -5.49
N LEU A 3 1.64 13.67 -5.54
CA LEU A 3 1.11 12.94 -6.69
C LEU A 3 -0.11 13.70 -7.23
N PRO A 4 -0.03 14.27 -8.44
CA PRO A 4 -1.17 14.98 -9.01
C PRO A 4 -2.28 14.00 -9.44
N THR A 5 -3.51 14.51 -9.50
CA THR A 5 -4.67 13.73 -9.95
C THR A 5 -4.38 13.04 -11.29
N GLY A 6 -4.72 11.77 -11.39
CA GLY A 6 -4.55 10.96 -12.60
C GLY A 6 -3.20 10.29 -12.75
N GLN A 7 -2.20 10.67 -11.95
CA GLN A 7 -0.89 10.02 -12.03
C GLN A 7 -0.92 8.63 -11.41
N VAL A 8 -0.37 7.66 -12.12
CA VAL A 8 -0.23 6.28 -11.64
C VAL A 8 0.96 6.20 -10.69
N LEU A 9 0.74 5.68 -9.49
CA LEU A 9 1.80 5.45 -8.51
C LEU A 9 2.60 4.20 -8.86
N PHE A 10 1.91 3.10 -9.12
CA PHE A 10 2.49 1.87 -9.67
C PHE A 10 1.41 1.05 -10.36
N SER A 11 1.84 0.14 -11.23
CA SER A 11 0.95 -0.70 -12.04
C SER A 11 0.94 -2.14 -11.53
N GLN A 12 -0.20 -2.81 -11.71
CA GLN A 12 -0.33 -4.24 -11.43
C GLN A 12 0.77 -5.03 -12.16
N GLY A 13 1.42 -5.94 -11.46
CA GLY A 13 2.51 -6.74 -12.00
C GLY A 13 3.89 -6.10 -11.89
N ALA A 14 4.01 -4.84 -11.50
CA ALA A 14 5.30 -4.19 -11.29
C ALA A 14 6.06 -4.85 -10.14
N THR A 15 7.39 -4.76 -10.19
CA THR A 15 8.29 -5.46 -9.28
C THR A 15 8.91 -4.57 -8.20
N ASP A 16 8.65 -3.27 -8.22
CA ASP A 16 9.15 -2.36 -7.19
C ASP A 16 8.52 -2.69 -5.83
N ARG A 17 9.23 -2.37 -4.76
CA ARG A 17 8.89 -2.80 -3.40
C ARG A 17 8.74 -1.64 -2.42
N THR A 18 8.53 -0.44 -2.92
CA THR A 18 8.36 0.74 -2.06
C THR A 18 7.04 0.66 -1.30
N LEU A 19 7.09 0.96 -0.01
CA LEU A 19 5.92 1.10 0.86
C LEU A 19 5.50 2.56 0.88
N TYR A 20 4.20 2.83 0.82
CA TYR A 20 3.66 4.19 0.85
C TYR A 20 2.67 4.36 1.99
N LEU A 21 2.73 5.52 2.63
CA LEU A 21 1.73 5.98 3.61
C LEU A 21 1.04 7.21 3.04
N VAL A 22 -0.27 7.22 3.02
CA VAL A 22 -1.06 8.35 2.53
C VAL A 22 -1.22 9.37 3.63
N GLU A 23 -0.66 10.57 3.43
CA GLU A 23 -0.83 11.71 4.34
C GLU A 23 -2.13 12.44 4.03
N SER A 24 -2.37 12.72 2.75
CA SER A 24 -3.58 13.44 2.30
C SER A 24 -3.96 13.01 0.88
N GLY A 25 -5.21 13.28 0.51
CA GLY A 25 -5.76 12.95 -0.79
C GLY A 25 -6.42 11.57 -0.83
N SER A 26 -6.69 11.09 -2.03
CA SER A 26 -7.30 9.78 -2.26
C SER A 26 -6.70 9.12 -3.49
N LEU A 27 -6.64 7.80 -3.46
CA LEU A 27 -6.12 6.99 -4.56
C LEU A 27 -7.14 5.90 -4.89
N SER A 28 -7.29 5.62 -6.18
CA SER A 28 -8.02 4.46 -6.65
C SER A 28 -7.07 3.27 -6.74
N VAL A 29 -7.53 2.14 -6.26
CA VAL A 29 -6.84 0.86 -6.35
C VAL A 29 -7.68 -0.04 -7.23
N HIS A 30 -7.16 -0.45 -8.37
CA HIS A 30 -7.89 -1.30 -9.29
C HIS A 30 -7.01 -2.45 -9.77
N TYR A 31 -7.64 -3.59 -9.94
CA TYR A 31 -6.96 -4.80 -10.41
C TYR A 31 -7.91 -5.64 -11.25
N GLN A 32 -7.32 -6.41 -12.15
CA GLN A 32 -8.03 -7.44 -12.89
C GLN A 32 -7.90 -8.76 -12.15
N ASP A 33 -9.02 -9.42 -11.90
CA ASP A 33 -9.04 -10.76 -11.32
C ASP A 33 -8.78 -11.84 -12.41
N GLU A 34 -8.80 -13.10 -12.02
CA GLU A 34 -8.57 -14.23 -12.94
C GLU A 34 -9.56 -14.29 -14.09
N LYS A 35 -10.74 -13.69 -13.93
CA LYS A 35 -11.78 -13.59 -14.95
C LYS A 35 -11.71 -12.27 -15.73
N GLU A 36 -10.60 -11.55 -15.61
CA GLU A 36 -10.38 -10.26 -16.25
C GLU A 36 -11.39 -9.17 -15.84
N ARG A 37 -12.06 -9.34 -14.69
CA ARG A 37 -12.98 -8.34 -14.16
C ARG A 37 -12.23 -7.27 -13.39
N LEU A 38 -12.57 -6.02 -13.66
CA LEU A 38 -11.99 -4.88 -12.97
C LEU A 38 -12.62 -4.74 -11.58
N ARG A 39 -11.77 -4.70 -10.56
CA ARG A 39 -12.15 -4.40 -9.18
C ARG A 39 -11.60 -3.03 -8.80
N LEU A 40 -12.39 -2.26 -8.09
CA LEU A 40 -12.04 -0.90 -7.70
C LEU A 40 -12.25 -0.70 -6.21
N ALA A 41 -11.28 -0.07 -5.57
CA ALA A 41 -11.38 0.41 -4.19
C ALA A 41 -10.79 1.81 -4.11
N ILE A 42 -11.19 2.58 -3.11
CA ILE A 42 -10.64 3.91 -2.83
C ILE A 42 -9.95 3.86 -1.48
N VAL A 43 -8.75 4.41 -1.40
CA VAL A 43 -8.01 4.56 -0.15
C VAL A 43 -7.70 6.03 0.11
N GLY A 44 -7.71 6.40 1.38
CA GLY A 44 -7.53 7.79 1.82
C GLY A 44 -6.44 7.94 2.88
N PRO A 45 -6.42 9.09 3.58
CA PRO A 45 -5.39 9.38 4.59
C PRO A 45 -5.29 8.31 5.67
N GLY A 46 -4.06 8.01 6.08
CA GLY A 46 -3.76 6.96 7.06
C GLY A 46 -3.62 5.56 6.47
N SER A 47 -3.92 5.39 5.18
CA SER A 47 -3.77 4.09 4.51
C SER A 47 -2.31 3.79 4.20
N VAL A 48 -1.95 2.51 4.30
CA VAL A 48 -0.65 1.98 3.86
C VAL A 48 -0.87 1.24 2.55
N ILE A 49 -0.02 1.51 1.58
CA ILE A 49 -0.13 0.96 0.23
C ILE A 49 1.18 0.25 -0.14
N GLY A 50 1.07 -0.91 -0.77
CA GLY A 50 2.23 -1.64 -1.28
C GLY A 50 2.87 -2.59 -0.27
N GLU A 51 2.17 -2.92 0.80
CA GLU A 51 2.65 -3.79 1.88
C GLU A 51 2.98 -5.20 1.41
N GLY A 52 2.21 -5.76 0.48
CA GLY A 52 2.46 -7.10 -0.05
C GLY A 52 3.81 -7.22 -0.75
N ALA A 53 4.13 -6.27 -1.63
CA ALA A 53 5.42 -6.23 -2.31
C ALA A 53 6.57 -5.95 -1.35
N PHE A 54 6.36 -5.06 -0.39
CA PHE A 54 7.39 -4.67 0.59
C PHE A 54 7.78 -5.84 1.51
N PHE A 55 6.80 -6.53 2.09
CA PHE A 55 7.04 -7.58 3.08
C PHE A 55 7.20 -8.98 2.46
N SER A 56 6.51 -9.28 1.37
CA SER A 56 6.43 -10.64 0.82
C SER A 56 7.15 -10.82 -0.51
N HIS A 57 7.86 -9.81 -1.00
CA HIS A 57 8.58 -9.84 -2.28
C HIS A 57 7.69 -10.19 -3.49
N ARG A 58 6.39 -9.95 -3.38
CA ARG A 58 5.44 -10.18 -4.48
C ARG A 58 5.44 -9.02 -5.45
N THR A 59 5.00 -9.27 -6.67
CA THR A 59 4.69 -8.20 -7.61
C THR A 59 3.49 -7.40 -7.12
N ARG A 60 3.31 -6.19 -7.63
CA ARG A 60 2.16 -5.36 -7.30
C ARG A 60 0.87 -6.07 -7.68
N SER A 61 -0.02 -6.24 -6.73
CA SER A 61 -1.31 -6.94 -6.94
C SER A 61 -2.36 -6.08 -7.63
N ALA A 62 -2.14 -4.77 -7.69
CA ALA A 62 -3.09 -3.80 -8.24
C ALA A 62 -2.37 -2.62 -8.85
N THR A 63 -3.09 -1.86 -9.68
CA THR A 63 -2.68 -0.54 -10.14
C THR A 63 -3.24 0.51 -9.18
N VAL A 64 -2.40 1.45 -8.74
CA VAL A 64 -2.78 2.52 -7.84
C VAL A 64 -2.58 3.86 -8.54
N GLN A 65 -3.62 4.67 -8.57
CA GLN A 65 -3.67 5.93 -9.30
C GLN A 65 -4.30 7.00 -8.43
N ALA A 66 -3.76 8.21 -8.46
CA ALA A 66 -4.33 9.33 -7.73
C ALA A 66 -5.70 9.71 -8.29
N SER A 67 -6.73 9.70 -7.46
CA SER A 67 -8.07 10.18 -7.79
C SER A 67 -8.29 11.64 -7.36
N ALA A 68 -7.37 12.16 -6.56
CA ALA A 68 -7.27 13.57 -6.14
C ALA A 68 -5.79 13.88 -5.92
N PRO A 69 -5.40 15.15 -5.77
CA PRO A 69 -4.01 15.46 -5.41
C PRO A 69 -3.65 14.78 -4.08
N CYS A 70 -2.54 14.08 -4.05
CA CYS A 70 -2.11 13.30 -2.90
C CYS A 70 -0.75 13.73 -2.38
N LYS A 71 -0.56 13.60 -1.07
CA LYS A 71 0.73 13.70 -0.41
C LYS A 71 1.03 12.36 0.26
N LEU A 72 2.18 11.78 -0.08
CA LEU A 72 2.56 10.44 0.33
C LEU A 72 3.94 10.46 0.99
N TRP A 73 4.13 9.56 1.95
CA TRP A 73 5.44 9.20 2.47
C TRP A 73 5.84 7.88 1.82
N SER A 74 7.08 7.78 1.37
CA SER A 74 7.60 6.58 0.74
C SER A 74 8.75 5.99 1.55
N LEU A 75 8.79 4.67 1.63
CA LEU A 75 9.86 3.92 2.29
C LEU A 75 10.34 2.82 1.36
N THR A 76 11.56 2.96 0.86
CA THR A 76 12.20 1.92 0.05
C THR A 76 12.76 0.81 0.95
N ALA A 77 12.93 -0.38 0.39
CA ALA A 77 13.54 -1.49 1.11
C ALA A 77 14.97 -1.17 1.57
N ILE A 78 15.73 -0.45 0.75
CA ILE A 78 17.10 -0.03 1.10
C ILE A 78 17.09 0.93 2.30
N ARG A 79 16.22 1.94 2.28
CA ARG A 79 16.09 2.89 3.38
C ARG A 79 15.61 2.22 4.66
N TYR A 80 14.69 1.26 4.54
CA TYR A 80 14.26 0.48 5.70
C TYR A 80 15.44 -0.28 6.31
N THR A 81 16.28 -0.92 5.50
CA THR A 81 17.47 -1.64 5.98
C THR A 81 18.43 -0.70 6.68
N GLU A 82 18.68 0.49 6.14
CA GLU A 82 19.52 1.51 6.78
C GLU A 82 18.94 1.94 8.13
N LEU A 83 17.63 2.17 8.19
CA LEU A 83 16.94 2.54 9.42
C LEU A 83 17.03 1.42 10.46
N ALA A 84 16.85 0.16 10.05
CA ALA A 84 16.97 -1.00 10.93
C ALA A 84 18.38 -1.13 11.54
N ASN A 85 19.41 -0.78 10.77
CA ASN A 85 20.80 -0.81 11.24
C ASN A 85 21.13 0.33 12.18
N ARG A 86 20.57 1.52 11.96
CA ARG A 86 20.88 2.72 12.76
C ARG A 86 19.95 2.91 13.94
N GLN A 87 18.67 2.64 13.76
CA GLN A 87 17.62 2.88 14.75
C GLN A 87 16.62 1.70 14.74
N PRO A 88 17.04 0.54 15.26
CA PRO A 88 16.22 -0.68 15.15
C PRO A 88 14.86 -0.56 15.86
N ALA A 89 14.75 0.21 16.93
CA ALA A 89 13.47 0.42 17.61
C ALA A 89 12.47 1.15 16.74
N ILE A 90 12.91 2.16 15.98
CA ILE A 90 12.05 2.90 15.04
C ILE A 90 11.63 2.01 13.87
N ALA A 91 12.56 1.25 13.31
CA ALA A 91 12.28 0.31 12.23
C ALA A 91 11.26 -0.74 12.67
N LEU A 92 11.40 -1.30 13.87
CA LEU A 92 10.45 -2.24 14.44
C LEU A 92 9.06 -1.61 14.60
N GLY A 93 9.00 -0.37 15.10
CA GLY A 93 7.76 0.38 15.25
C GLY A 93 7.02 0.56 13.92
N LEU A 94 7.75 0.89 12.85
CA LEU A 94 7.17 1.00 11.50
C LEU A 94 6.59 -0.33 11.00
N VAL A 95 7.32 -1.42 11.17
CA VAL A 95 6.85 -2.76 10.77
C VAL A 95 5.60 -3.15 11.56
N MET A 96 5.58 -2.91 12.86
CA MET A 96 4.42 -3.21 13.71
C MET A 96 3.20 -2.38 13.32
N ALA A 97 3.38 -1.10 13.01
CA ALA A 97 2.30 -0.22 12.55
C ALA A 97 1.74 -0.70 11.21
N ALA A 98 2.58 -1.01 10.24
CA ALA A 98 2.17 -1.53 8.94
C ALA A 98 1.49 -2.89 9.06
N GLY A 99 2.02 -3.78 9.91
CA GLY A 99 1.42 -5.08 10.20
C GLY A 99 0.05 -4.96 10.84
N SER A 100 -0.14 -3.99 11.74
CA SER A 100 -1.43 -3.70 12.37
C SER A 100 -2.48 -3.28 11.34
N VAL A 101 -2.12 -2.42 10.38
CA VAL A 101 -3.00 -2.00 9.29
C VAL A 101 -3.38 -3.21 8.43
N LEU A 102 -2.42 -4.05 8.07
CA LEU A 102 -2.66 -5.25 7.28
C LEU A 102 -3.59 -6.22 8.01
N ALA A 103 -3.39 -6.43 9.31
CA ALA A 103 -4.24 -7.29 10.13
C ALA A 103 -5.69 -6.79 10.17
N LYS A 104 -5.90 -5.48 10.28
CA LYS A 104 -7.25 -4.87 10.22
C LYS A 104 -7.91 -5.11 8.88
N ARG A 105 -7.17 -4.97 7.77
CA ARG A 105 -7.71 -5.24 6.43
C ARG A 105 -8.14 -6.69 6.27
N LEU A 106 -7.34 -7.64 6.73
CA LEU A 106 -7.67 -9.05 6.70
C LEU A 106 -8.90 -9.36 7.55
N GLY A 107 -9.00 -8.78 8.75
CA GLY A 107 -10.16 -8.89 9.61
C GLY A 107 -11.43 -8.37 8.95
N ASN A 108 -11.36 -7.22 8.29
CA ASN A 108 -12.48 -6.66 7.55
C ASN A 108 -12.92 -7.52 6.37
N ARG A 109 -11.98 -8.12 5.66
CA ARG A 109 -12.31 -9.08 4.58
C ARG A 109 -13.04 -10.30 5.11
N ARG A 110 -12.59 -10.85 6.23
CA ARG A 110 -13.25 -12.00 6.87
C ARG A 110 -14.66 -11.64 7.31
N ARG A 111 -14.88 -10.46 7.88
CA ARG A 111 -16.21 -9.98 8.27
C ARG A 111 -17.14 -9.85 7.08
N ARG A 112 -16.64 -9.33 5.96
CA ARG A 112 -17.42 -9.21 4.72
C ARG A 112 -17.85 -10.58 4.19
N VAL A 113 -16.94 -11.55 4.20
CA VAL A 113 -17.24 -12.92 3.79
C VAL A 113 -18.24 -13.55 4.72
N ALA A 114 -18.11 -13.36 6.03
CA ALA A 114 -19.04 -13.91 7.03
C ALA A 114 -20.43 -13.26 6.96
N ALA A 115 -20.53 -12.01 6.49
CA ALA A 115 -21.80 -11.30 6.34
C ALA A 115 -22.59 -11.70 5.09
N THR A 116 -21.93 -12.34 4.15
CA THR A 116 -22.57 -12.81 2.91
C THR A 116 -22.95 -14.26 2.96
#